data_5ca344ab67ead102800510ccf6a41a6e
#
_entry.id   5ca344ab67ead102800510ccf6a41a6e
#
_cell.length_a   1.000
_cell.length_b   1.000
_cell.length_c   1.000
_cell.angle_alpha   90.00
_cell.angle_beta   90.00
_cell.angle_gamma   90.00
#
_symmetry.space_group_name_H-M   'P 1'
#
loop_
_entity.id
_entity.type
_entity.pdbx_description
1 polymer ?
#
loop_
_entity_poly.entity_id
_entity_poly.type
_entity_poly.pdbx_seq_one_letter_code
_entity_poly.pdbx_strand_id
1 'polypeptide(L)'
;MEIKEEYIEFCKKEPIPIYSQYFYLDAVCGRDNWDVLLFKKGGEIFASFPFYKKKKAIFKGIAQPKLTQFLGPYIKYPKGQGSYKKLSWEKEIMDYFIKHLPKFDFFDISFHYNLKNWLPFYWQGFKQSTKYTYIIKKDANIDKLETNNRKRRRKKALKLGVEIIQSSNVEQFYKLNKLTFIRQQRDIAYDLEFIKNLYNKLNQHNAVKMLFAKYQNRIIAANFLVEDKSCVYYLMGGIEPKYGDIGAMDLIQYESIKYALLKGKSFDFEGSMVESIEKYFRSFGAIQKPYLEIKKINSKILKLRECIKEF
;
A
#
# COMPACT_ATOMS: atom_id res chain seq x y z
N MET A 1 -12.23 27.68 2.21
CA MET A 1 -12.36 26.19 2.33
C MET A 1 -11.13 25.71 3.07
N GLU A 2 -11.29 24.83 4.06
CA GLU A 2 -10.13 24.22 4.73
C GLU A 2 -9.32 23.38 3.74
N ILE A 3 -7.99 23.32 3.93
CA ILE A 3 -7.08 22.65 2.98
C ILE A 3 -7.41 21.16 2.78
N LYS A 4 -7.93 20.51 3.82
CA LYS A 4 -8.40 19.12 3.73
C LYS A 4 -9.65 18.97 2.88
N GLU A 5 -10.55 19.90 2.91
CA GLU A 5 -11.76 19.89 2.06
C GLU A 5 -11.41 20.07 0.58
N GLU A 6 -10.48 20.96 0.29
CA GLU A 6 -9.95 21.10 -1.07
C GLU A 6 -9.27 19.80 -1.54
N TYR A 7 -8.55 19.14 -0.64
CA TYR A 7 -7.93 17.85 -0.95
C TYR A 7 -8.97 16.75 -1.20
N ILE A 8 -10.06 16.71 -0.43
CA ILE A 8 -11.17 15.78 -0.65
C ILE A 8 -11.74 15.97 -2.07
N GLU A 9 -11.99 17.20 -2.48
CA GLU A 9 -12.47 17.49 -3.84
C GLU A 9 -11.44 17.13 -4.91
N PHE A 10 -10.15 17.30 -4.63
CA PHE A 10 -9.08 16.87 -5.52
C PHE A 10 -9.03 15.34 -5.66
N CYS A 11 -9.20 14.59 -4.57
CA CYS A 11 -9.26 13.12 -4.58
C CYS A 11 -10.42 12.57 -5.40
N LYS A 12 -11.56 13.27 -5.45
CA LYS A 12 -12.72 12.85 -6.27
C LYS A 12 -12.43 12.96 -7.77
N LYS A 13 -11.65 13.98 -8.17
CA LYS A 13 -11.35 14.29 -9.57
C LYS A 13 -10.16 13.49 -10.10
N GLU A 14 -9.07 13.43 -9.34
CA GLU A 14 -7.81 12.84 -9.77
C GLU A 14 -7.69 11.35 -9.39
N PRO A 15 -6.86 10.56 -10.09
CA PRO A 15 -6.61 9.15 -9.76
C PRO A 15 -5.59 9.02 -8.63
N ILE A 16 -5.93 9.56 -7.45
CA ILE A 16 -5.09 9.47 -6.26
C ILE A 16 -5.01 8.02 -5.79
N PRO A 17 -3.81 7.45 -5.52
CA PRO A 17 -3.65 6.10 -5.02
C PRO A 17 -4.40 5.88 -3.69
N ILE A 18 -4.87 4.65 -3.46
CA ILE A 18 -5.72 4.31 -2.30
C ILE A 18 -5.14 4.79 -0.97
N TYR A 19 -3.84 4.62 -0.74
CA TYR A 19 -3.17 4.98 0.52
C TYR A 19 -3.10 6.48 0.78
N SER A 20 -3.27 7.29 -0.26
CA SER A 20 -3.35 8.75 -0.18
C SER A 20 -4.79 9.26 -0.19
N GLN A 21 -5.80 8.42 -0.32
CA GLN A 21 -7.20 8.83 -0.23
C GLN A 21 -7.54 9.29 1.20
N TYR A 22 -8.27 10.38 1.31
CA TYR A 22 -8.62 10.98 2.61
C TYR A 22 -9.33 9.98 3.54
N PHE A 23 -10.27 9.18 3.01
CA PHE A 23 -11.00 8.19 3.80
C PHE A 23 -10.11 7.03 4.28
N TYR A 24 -9.07 6.67 3.51
CA TYR A 24 -8.07 5.71 3.94
C TYR A 24 -7.24 6.28 5.09
N LEU A 25 -6.76 7.52 4.94
CA LEU A 25 -5.99 8.21 5.97
C LEU A 25 -6.80 8.42 7.26
N ASP A 26 -8.09 8.78 7.15
CA ASP A 26 -9.00 8.87 8.29
C ASP A 26 -9.12 7.51 9.01
N ALA A 27 -9.13 6.39 8.27
CA ALA A 27 -9.23 5.06 8.84
C ALA A 27 -7.96 4.60 9.58
N VAL A 28 -6.78 4.86 9.00
CA VAL A 28 -5.50 4.34 9.54
C VAL A 28 -4.77 5.29 10.49
N CYS A 29 -5.04 6.58 10.40
CA CYS A 29 -4.39 7.61 11.21
C CYS A 29 -5.34 8.26 12.23
N GLY A 30 -6.66 8.30 11.92
CA GLY A 30 -7.60 9.24 12.51
C GLY A 30 -7.48 10.64 11.89
N ARG A 31 -8.62 11.33 11.72
CA ARG A 31 -8.73 12.59 10.95
C ARG A 31 -7.76 13.70 11.41
N ASP A 32 -7.45 13.76 12.68
CA ASP A 32 -6.62 14.84 13.26
C ASP A 32 -5.11 14.55 13.17
N ASN A 33 -4.72 13.31 12.90
CA ASN A 33 -3.34 12.89 12.93
C ASN A 33 -2.66 12.89 11.55
N TRP A 34 -3.36 13.21 10.48
CA TRP A 34 -2.76 13.44 9.17
C TRP A 34 -3.03 14.87 8.70
N ASP A 35 -2.28 15.31 7.71
CA ASP A 35 -2.46 16.60 7.06
C ASP A 35 -2.03 16.51 5.60
N VAL A 36 -2.19 17.61 4.83
CA VAL A 36 -1.84 17.63 3.42
C VAL A 36 -1.27 18.98 3.00
N LEU A 37 -0.24 18.94 2.16
CA LEU A 37 0.22 20.10 1.41
C LEU A 37 -0.34 20.04 -0.02
N LEU A 38 -0.80 21.18 -0.52
CA LEU A 38 -1.31 21.34 -1.89
C LEU A 38 -0.45 22.34 -2.64
N PHE A 39 0.09 21.92 -3.78
CA PHE A 39 0.76 22.82 -4.70
C PHE A 39 -0.24 23.32 -5.73
N LYS A 40 -0.42 24.65 -5.78
CA LYS A 40 -1.38 25.33 -6.66
C LYS A 40 -0.66 26.28 -7.61
N LYS A 41 -1.18 26.39 -8.84
CA LYS A 41 -0.72 27.36 -9.84
C LYS A 41 -1.94 27.87 -10.61
N GLY A 42 -2.11 29.19 -10.68
CA GLY A 42 -3.29 29.76 -11.32
C GLY A 42 -4.64 29.33 -10.70
N GLY A 43 -4.67 29.05 -9.38
CA GLY A 43 -5.89 28.58 -8.69
C GLY A 43 -6.17 27.09 -8.82
N GLU A 44 -5.47 26.36 -9.68
CA GLU A 44 -5.62 24.90 -9.88
C GLU A 44 -4.61 24.11 -9.02
N ILE A 45 -5.06 22.98 -8.45
CA ILE A 45 -4.18 22.05 -7.72
C ILE A 45 -3.48 21.12 -8.72
N PHE A 46 -2.15 21.14 -8.72
CA PHE A 46 -1.31 20.27 -9.55
C PHE A 46 -0.62 19.18 -8.77
N ALA A 47 -0.49 19.32 -7.46
CA ALA A 47 0.09 18.25 -6.67
C ALA A 47 -0.43 18.28 -5.23
N SER A 48 -0.39 17.12 -4.58
CA SER A 48 -0.72 16.96 -3.18
C SER A 48 0.34 16.11 -2.49
N PHE A 49 0.57 16.39 -1.21
CA PHE A 49 1.42 15.58 -0.36
C PHE A 49 0.73 15.35 1.00
N PRO A 50 -0.10 14.31 1.11
CA PRO A 50 -0.64 13.91 2.41
C PRO A 50 0.46 13.27 3.27
N PHE A 51 0.42 13.52 4.58
CA PHE A 51 1.39 13.00 5.52
C PHE A 51 0.78 12.73 6.90
N TYR A 52 1.26 11.68 7.55
CA TYR A 52 0.87 11.28 8.90
C TYR A 52 1.78 11.94 9.94
N LYS A 53 1.17 12.66 10.89
CA LYS A 53 1.85 13.32 12.03
C LYS A 53 1.98 12.32 13.17
N LYS A 54 3.12 11.68 13.31
CA LYS A 54 3.39 10.69 14.36
C LYS A 54 4.08 11.32 15.55
N LYS A 55 3.56 11.05 16.75
CA LYS A 55 4.28 11.34 18.01
C LYS A 55 4.88 10.04 18.54
N LYS A 56 6.15 10.07 18.97
CA LYS A 56 6.82 8.97 19.64
C LYS A 56 7.59 9.52 20.83
N ALA A 57 7.05 9.33 22.04
CA ALA A 57 7.50 10.03 23.25
C ALA A 57 7.51 11.55 23.00
N ILE A 58 8.65 12.21 23.18
CA ILE A 58 8.82 13.66 22.97
C ILE A 58 9.03 14.05 21.49
N PHE A 59 9.27 13.07 20.61
CA PHE A 59 9.64 13.33 19.21
C PHE A 59 8.40 13.45 18.31
N LYS A 60 8.44 14.43 17.41
CA LYS A 60 7.44 14.65 16.37
C LYS A 60 7.99 14.11 15.04
N GLY A 61 7.23 13.28 14.36
CA GLY A 61 7.64 12.68 13.10
C GLY A 61 6.61 12.79 12.00
N ILE A 62 7.10 12.66 10.79
CA ILE A 62 6.30 12.41 9.59
C ILE A 62 6.61 10.97 9.17
N ALA A 63 5.62 10.08 9.22
CA ALA A 63 5.87 8.65 9.13
C ALA A 63 4.86 7.92 8.25
N GLN A 64 5.22 6.70 7.88
CA GLN A 64 4.31 5.79 7.22
C GLN A 64 3.23 5.32 8.20
N PRO A 65 1.92 5.43 7.87
CA PRO A 65 0.86 4.83 8.67
C PRO A 65 0.93 3.29 8.68
N LYS A 66 0.24 2.68 9.64
CA LYS A 66 0.04 1.22 9.62
C LYS A 66 -0.71 0.81 8.34
N LEU A 67 -0.44 -0.40 7.85
CA LEU A 67 -1.10 -0.97 6.66
C LEU A 67 -1.09 -0.03 5.44
N THR A 68 -0.02 0.73 5.26
CA THR A 68 0.11 1.70 4.16
C THR A 68 1.42 1.45 3.45
N GLN A 69 1.39 0.98 2.21
CA GLN A 69 2.62 0.68 1.47
C GLN A 69 3.30 1.95 0.96
N PHE A 70 2.52 2.86 0.38
CA PHE A 70 3.00 4.11 -0.17
C PHE A 70 2.30 5.29 0.47
N LEU A 71 3.02 6.38 0.63
CA LEU A 71 2.48 7.70 0.94
C LEU A 71 3.44 8.72 0.32
N GLY A 72 2.99 9.95 0.07
CA GLY A 72 3.90 10.95 -0.47
C GLY A 72 3.28 11.75 -1.60
N PRO A 73 4.10 12.42 -2.40
CA PRO A 73 3.61 13.31 -3.44
C PRO A 73 2.82 12.58 -4.54
N TYR A 74 1.66 13.13 -4.90
CA TYR A 74 1.00 12.91 -6.17
C TYR A 74 1.19 14.16 -7.03
N ILE A 75 1.62 13.98 -8.29
CA ILE A 75 1.91 15.09 -9.22
C ILE A 75 1.11 14.90 -10.50
N LYS A 76 0.33 15.93 -10.85
CA LYS A 76 -0.35 16.07 -12.13
C LYS A 76 0.56 16.82 -13.08
N TYR A 77 0.80 16.24 -14.23
CA TYR A 77 1.68 16.84 -15.24
C TYR A 77 0.86 17.61 -16.28
N PRO A 78 1.22 18.85 -16.60
CA PRO A 78 0.65 19.54 -17.74
C PRO A 78 0.87 18.76 -19.05
N LYS A 79 -0.12 18.84 -19.96
CA LYS A 79 -0.05 18.14 -21.25
C LYS A 79 1.14 18.65 -22.09
N GLY A 80 1.74 17.76 -22.89
CA GLY A 80 2.77 18.13 -23.85
C GLY A 80 4.17 18.42 -23.28
N GLN A 81 4.41 18.16 -21.98
CA GLN A 81 5.74 18.34 -21.40
C GLN A 81 6.71 17.21 -21.82
N GLY A 82 7.84 17.61 -22.40
CA GLY A 82 9.00 16.72 -22.59
C GLY A 82 9.73 16.41 -21.27
N SER A 83 10.68 15.46 -21.29
CA SER A 83 11.37 14.97 -20.10
C SER A 83 12.05 16.06 -19.28
N TYR A 84 12.72 17.01 -19.91
CA TYR A 84 13.38 18.14 -19.24
C TYR A 84 12.37 18.98 -18.42
N LYS A 85 11.25 19.36 -19.04
CA LYS A 85 10.20 20.17 -18.37
C LYS A 85 9.53 19.39 -17.24
N LYS A 86 9.35 18.06 -17.39
CA LYS A 86 8.82 17.21 -16.32
C LYS A 86 9.73 17.20 -15.09
N LEU A 87 11.05 17.04 -15.28
CA LEU A 87 12.00 17.06 -14.16
C LEU A 87 12.04 18.42 -13.46
N SER A 88 11.97 19.53 -14.22
CA SER A 88 11.88 20.89 -13.66
C SER A 88 10.58 21.08 -12.86
N TRP A 89 9.46 20.56 -13.37
CA TRP A 89 8.16 20.59 -12.71
C TRP A 89 8.15 19.80 -11.40
N GLU A 90 8.70 18.59 -11.41
CA GLU A 90 8.88 17.77 -10.22
C GLU A 90 9.74 18.49 -9.17
N LYS A 91 10.84 19.12 -9.61
CA LYS A 91 11.72 19.88 -8.72
C LYS A 91 10.97 21.04 -8.06
N GLU A 92 10.26 21.87 -8.84
CA GLU A 92 9.47 23.01 -8.34
C GLU A 92 8.49 22.54 -7.26
N ILE A 93 7.74 21.46 -7.52
CA ILE A 93 6.73 20.92 -6.61
C ILE A 93 7.37 20.33 -5.35
N MET A 94 8.44 19.54 -5.50
CA MET A 94 9.10 18.89 -4.34
C MET A 94 9.80 19.91 -3.45
N ASP A 95 10.46 20.92 -4.03
CA ASP A 95 11.06 22.03 -3.28
C ASP A 95 9.99 22.79 -2.47
N TYR A 96 8.83 23.03 -3.09
CA TYR A 96 7.69 23.62 -2.39
C TYR A 96 7.26 22.75 -1.20
N PHE A 97 7.06 21.45 -1.41
CA PHE A 97 6.63 20.56 -0.34
C PHE A 97 7.65 20.51 0.79
N ILE A 98 8.93 20.30 0.49
CA ILE A 98 9.99 20.22 1.50
C ILE A 98 10.05 21.50 2.35
N LYS A 99 9.91 22.67 1.72
CA LYS A 99 9.89 23.97 2.39
C LYS A 99 8.68 24.14 3.33
N HIS A 100 7.52 23.55 2.98
CA HIS A 100 6.28 23.72 3.73
C HIS A 100 5.95 22.54 4.67
N LEU A 101 6.78 21.49 4.69
CA LEU A 101 6.63 20.43 5.71
C LEU A 101 6.71 21.03 7.11
N PRO A 102 5.88 20.59 8.07
CA PRO A 102 6.01 21.01 9.46
C PRO A 102 7.36 20.60 10.03
N LYS A 103 7.83 21.27 11.06
CA LYS A 103 9.05 20.89 11.79
C LYS A 103 8.91 19.45 12.31
N PHE A 104 9.91 18.61 12.05
CA PHE A 104 9.95 17.22 12.46
C PHE A 104 11.33 16.82 13.02
N ASP A 105 11.34 15.86 13.93
CA ASP A 105 12.53 15.20 14.46
C ASP A 105 12.97 14.05 13.56
N PHE A 106 12.00 13.36 12.93
CA PHE A 106 12.24 12.29 11.95
C PHE A 106 11.19 12.30 10.85
N PHE A 107 11.62 11.87 9.66
CA PHE A 107 10.82 11.67 8.45
C PHE A 107 11.10 10.26 7.93
N ASP A 108 10.06 9.46 7.67
CA ASP A 108 10.18 8.10 7.16
C ASP A 108 8.92 7.74 6.35
N ILE A 109 8.98 7.93 5.04
CA ILE A 109 7.86 7.68 4.11
C ILE A 109 8.37 6.94 2.88
N SER A 110 7.57 5.97 2.42
CA SER A 110 7.76 5.29 1.14
C SER A 110 6.92 5.97 0.05
N PHE A 111 7.56 6.40 -1.03
CA PHE A 111 6.88 7.02 -2.17
C PHE A 111 6.31 5.95 -3.13
N HIS A 112 5.23 6.30 -3.82
CA HIS A 112 4.67 5.42 -4.84
C HIS A 112 5.68 5.16 -5.96
N TYR A 113 5.74 3.94 -6.49
CA TYR A 113 6.70 3.50 -7.53
C TYR A 113 6.65 4.31 -8.83
N ASN A 114 5.62 5.10 -9.07
CA ASN A 114 5.56 6.03 -10.20
C ASN A 114 6.43 7.27 -9.99
N LEU A 115 6.76 7.61 -8.75
CA LEU A 115 7.62 8.73 -8.40
C LEU A 115 9.07 8.26 -8.32
N LYS A 116 9.82 8.49 -9.40
CA LYS A 116 11.21 8.00 -9.54
C LYS A 116 12.26 9.04 -9.16
N ASN A 117 11.92 10.32 -9.32
CA ASN A 117 12.82 11.41 -9.01
C ASN A 117 12.70 11.79 -7.52
N TRP A 118 13.80 11.69 -6.79
CA TRP A 118 13.89 12.11 -5.39
C TRP A 118 15.03 13.11 -5.16
N LEU A 119 15.72 13.56 -6.22
CA LEU A 119 16.85 14.48 -6.13
C LEU A 119 16.58 15.74 -5.30
N PRO A 120 15.40 16.38 -5.35
CA PRO A 120 15.11 17.51 -4.48
C PRO A 120 15.21 17.16 -2.99
N PHE A 121 14.80 15.96 -2.59
CA PHE A 121 14.97 15.46 -1.22
C PHE A 121 16.44 15.17 -0.90
N TYR A 122 17.20 14.59 -1.84
CA TYR A 122 18.63 14.35 -1.68
C TYR A 122 19.39 15.65 -1.40
N TRP A 123 19.16 16.70 -2.18
CA TRP A 123 19.81 17.98 -2.01
C TRP A 123 19.47 18.68 -0.68
N GLN A 124 18.36 18.29 -0.06
CA GLN A 124 17.96 18.75 1.27
C GLN A 124 18.39 17.79 2.39
N GLY A 125 19.32 16.86 2.11
CA GLY A 125 19.92 15.96 3.08
C GLY A 125 19.03 14.82 3.57
N PHE A 126 18.03 14.41 2.78
CA PHE A 126 17.34 13.16 3.01
C PHE A 126 18.16 11.99 2.49
N LYS A 127 17.95 10.81 3.05
CA LYS A 127 18.51 9.53 2.61
C LYS A 127 17.44 8.70 1.91
N GLN A 128 17.86 7.78 1.04
CA GLN A 128 16.96 6.88 0.32
C GLN A 128 17.41 5.43 0.50
N SER A 129 16.45 4.53 0.62
CA SER A 129 16.60 3.10 0.39
C SER A 129 15.57 2.62 -0.62
N THR A 130 15.89 1.52 -1.33
CA THR A 130 14.99 0.94 -2.33
C THR A 130 14.27 -0.26 -1.74
N LYS A 131 12.95 -0.27 -1.88
CA LYS A 131 12.07 -1.43 -1.65
C LYS A 131 11.45 -1.88 -2.96
N TYR A 132 10.83 -3.05 -2.96
CA TYR A 132 10.24 -3.62 -4.16
C TYR A 132 8.79 -4.05 -3.92
N THR A 133 7.94 -3.75 -4.91
CA THR A 133 6.63 -4.35 -5.05
C THR A 133 6.54 -5.22 -6.30
N TYR A 134 5.46 -5.98 -6.44
CA TYR A 134 5.25 -6.92 -7.55
C TYR A 134 3.87 -6.70 -8.15
N ILE A 135 3.80 -6.44 -9.45
CA ILE A 135 2.59 -5.97 -10.13
C ILE A 135 2.23 -6.88 -11.30
N ILE A 136 0.96 -7.27 -11.37
CA ILE A 136 0.34 -7.80 -12.60
C ILE A 136 -0.33 -6.63 -13.31
N LYS A 137 0.04 -6.36 -14.57
CA LYS A 137 -0.55 -5.28 -15.36
C LYS A 137 -2.00 -5.60 -15.73
N LYS A 138 -2.83 -4.57 -15.88
CA LYS A 138 -4.27 -4.66 -16.19
C LYS A 138 -4.62 -5.44 -17.47
N ASP A 139 -3.71 -5.50 -18.42
CA ASP A 139 -3.83 -6.18 -19.73
C ASP A 139 -3.19 -7.57 -19.75
N ALA A 140 -2.76 -8.06 -18.59
CA ALA A 140 -2.08 -9.35 -18.47
C ALA A 140 -3.05 -10.53 -18.58
N ASN A 141 -2.55 -11.66 -19.08
CA ASN A 141 -3.24 -12.94 -19.02
C ASN A 141 -2.61 -13.82 -17.94
N ILE A 142 -3.28 -13.90 -16.78
CA ILE A 142 -2.75 -14.62 -15.61
C ILE A 142 -2.53 -16.12 -15.88
N ASP A 143 -3.35 -16.75 -16.72
CA ASP A 143 -3.21 -18.18 -17.06
C ASP A 143 -1.93 -18.48 -17.84
N LYS A 144 -1.37 -17.48 -18.54
CA LYS A 144 -0.10 -17.58 -19.24
C LYS A 144 1.09 -17.23 -18.36
N LEU A 145 0.88 -16.37 -17.35
CA LEU A 145 1.95 -15.82 -16.52
C LEU A 145 2.30 -16.68 -15.30
N GLU A 146 1.31 -17.30 -14.66
CA GLU A 146 1.54 -18.12 -13.47
C GLU A 146 2.42 -19.33 -13.77
N THR A 147 3.36 -19.64 -12.85
CA THR A 147 4.22 -20.82 -12.99
C THR A 147 3.42 -22.12 -12.93
N ASN A 148 3.95 -23.19 -13.54
CA ASN A 148 3.33 -24.51 -13.52
C ASN A 148 3.04 -25.00 -12.09
N ASN A 149 3.88 -24.64 -11.12
CA ASN A 149 3.65 -25.00 -9.72
C ASN A 149 2.39 -24.29 -9.16
N ARG A 150 2.21 -22.97 -9.41
CA ARG A 150 1.00 -22.24 -8.97
C ARG A 150 -0.24 -22.83 -9.63
N LYS A 151 -0.19 -23.05 -10.93
CA LYS A 151 -1.26 -23.69 -11.70
C LYS A 151 -1.66 -25.05 -11.15
N ARG A 152 -0.68 -25.91 -10.83
CA ARG A 152 -0.92 -27.25 -10.26
C ARG A 152 -1.58 -27.15 -8.88
N ARG A 153 -1.07 -26.28 -7.99
CA ARG A 153 -1.61 -26.08 -6.64
C ARG A 153 -3.04 -25.52 -6.68
N ARG A 154 -3.31 -24.53 -7.52
CA ARG A 154 -4.66 -24.00 -7.75
C ARG A 154 -5.64 -25.07 -8.25
N LYS A 155 -5.23 -25.88 -9.26
CA LYS A 155 -6.02 -27.01 -9.76
C LYS A 155 -6.27 -28.08 -8.69
N LYS A 156 -5.29 -28.33 -7.81
CA LYS A 156 -5.47 -29.23 -6.67
C LYS A 156 -6.57 -28.73 -5.73
N ALA A 157 -6.56 -27.45 -5.38
CA ALA A 157 -7.60 -26.85 -4.53
C ALA A 157 -9.01 -27.02 -5.14
N LEU A 158 -9.15 -26.71 -6.44
CA LEU A 158 -10.42 -26.90 -7.15
C LEU A 158 -10.90 -28.36 -7.15
N LYS A 159 -10.00 -29.32 -7.40
CA LYS A 159 -10.33 -30.75 -7.36
C LYS A 159 -10.76 -31.23 -5.98
N LEU A 160 -10.24 -30.62 -4.91
CA LEU A 160 -10.63 -30.91 -3.54
C LEU A 160 -11.95 -30.23 -3.13
N GLY A 161 -12.57 -29.43 -4.00
CA GLY A 161 -13.82 -28.74 -3.72
C GLY A 161 -13.63 -27.46 -2.90
N VAL A 162 -12.47 -26.80 -2.99
CA VAL A 162 -12.29 -25.46 -2.40
C VAL A 162 -13.05 -24.44 -3.24
N GLU A 163 -13.94 -23.69 -2.60
CA GLU A 163 -14.73 -22.61 -3.18
C GLU A 163 -14.21 -21.26 -2.74
N ILE A 164 -14.25 -20.27 -3.64
CA ILE A 164 -13.95 -18.87 -3.29
C ILE A 164 -15.26 -18.11 -3.20
N ILE A 165 -15.50 -17.51 -2.03
CA ILE A 165 -16.67 -16.71 -1.73
C ILE A 165 -16.28 -15.28 -1.34
N GLN A 166 -17.16 -14.33 -1.59
CA GLN A 166 -17.04 -12.98 -1.04
C GLN A 166 -17.84 -12.91 0.27
N SER A 167 -17.27 -12.25 1.29
CA SER A 167 -17.94 -12.02 2.56
C SER A 167 -17.47 -10.71 3.20
N SER A 168 -18.31 -10.11 4.03
CA SER A 168 -18.01 -8.94 4.88
C SER A 168 -17.61 -9.31 6.31
N ASN A 169 -17.38 -10.59 6.60
CA ASN A 169 -17.07 -11.07 7.95
C ASN A 169 -15.62 -10.70 8.36
N VAL A 170 -15.45 -9.48 8.87
CA VAL A 170 -14.15 -8.93 9.31
C VAL A 170 -13.56 -9.75 10.47
N GLU A 171 -14.38 -10.29 11.36
CA GLU A 171 -13.93 -11.09 12.51
C GLU A 171 -13.29 -12.39 12.05
N GLN A 172 -13.93 -13.08 11.11
CA GLN A 172 -13.38 -14.30 10.53
C GLN A 172 -12.07 -14.02 9.77
N PHE A 173 -12.01 -12.91 9.03
CA PHE A 173 -10.78 -12.46 8.38
C PHE A 173 -9.67 -12.23 9.41
N TYR A 174 -9.94 -11.45 10.46
CA TYR A 174 -8.94 -11.13 11.49
C TYR A 174 -8.39 -12.37 12.20
N LYS A 175 -9.25 -13.36 12.51
CA LYS A 175 -8.83 -14.65 13.07
C LYS A 175 -7.80 -15.34 12.18
N LEU A 176 -8.05 -15.44 10.87
CA LEU A 176 -7.13 -16.06 9.91
C LEU A 176 -5.85 -15.26 9.74
N ASN A 177 -5.96 -13.92 9.66
CA ASN A 177 -4.81 -13.05 9.52
C ASN A 177 -3.87 -13.15 10.74
N LYS A 178 -4.42 -13.20 11.96
CA LYS A 178 -3.65 -13.38 13.19
C LYS A 178 -2.81 -14.66 13.18
N LEU A 179 -3.29 -15.77 12.60
CA LEU A 179 -2.54 -17.01 12.48
C LEU A 179 -1.26 -16.85 11.65
N THR A 180 -1.26 -15.94 10.68
CA THR A 180 -0.05 -15.63 9.89
C THR A 180 1.05 -15.02 10.75
N PHE A 181 0.70 -14.10 11.65
CA PHE A 181 1.66 -13.48 12.58
C PHE A 181 2.16 -14.48 13.62
N ILE A 182 1.27 -15.29 14.20
CA ILE A 182 1.64 -16.36 15.14
C ILE A 182 2.67 -17.29 14.50
N ARG A 183 2.42 -17.75 13.27
CA ARG A 183 3.35 -18.62 12.54
C ARG A 183 4.71 -17.96 12.29
N GLN A 184 4.74 -16.64 12.12
CA GLN A 184 5.97 -15.87 11.91
C GLN A 184 6.64 -15.43 13.22
N GLN A 185 6.10 -15.82 14.38
CA GLN A 185 6.55 -15.40 15.72
C GLN A 185 6.65 -13.89 15.84
N ARG A 186 5.66 -13.18 15.31
CA ARG A 186 5.55 -11.72 15.31
C ARG A 186 4.27 -11.27 15.97
N ASP A 187 4.34 -10.14 16.67
CA ASP A 187 3.15 -9.48 17.18
C ASP A 187 2.39 -8.78 16.05
N ILE A 188 1.07 -8.91 16.09
CA ILE A 188 0.21 -8.15 15.19
C ILE A 188 0.15 -6.68 15.66
N ALA A 189 0.42 -5.75 14.75
CA ALA A 189 0.52 -4.33 15.07
C ALA A 189 -0.82 -3.60 15.19
N TYR A 190 -1.94 -4.29 15.04
CA TYR A 190 -3.32 -3.75 15.05
C TYR A 190 -4.28 -4.77 15.67
N ASP A 191 -5.39 -4.29 16.20
CA ASP A 191 -6.46 -5.09 16.77
C ASP A 191 -7.65 -5.26 15.81
N LEU A 192 -8.67 -5.98 16.27
CA LEU A 192 -9.89 -6.23 15.50
C LEU A 192 -10.65 -4.94 15.22
N GLU A 193 -10.74 -4.03 16.19
CA GLU A 193 -11.48 -2.78 16.05
C GLU A 193 -10.84 -1.86 14.99
N PHE A 194 -9.51 -1.83 14.94
CA PHE A 194 -8.80 -1.12 13.87
C PHE A 194 -9.17 -1.67 12.48
N ILE A 195 -9.21 -3.00 12.32
CA ILE A 195 -9.58 -3.61 11.03
C ILE A 195 -11.06 -3.39 10.70
N LYS A 196 -11.96 -3.44 11.68
CA LYS A 196 -13.38 -3.12 11.50
C LYS A 196 -13.55 -1.66 11.00
N ASN A 197 -12.87 -0.72 11.67
CA ASN A 197 -12.89 0.69 11.24
C ASN A 197 -12.36 0.87 9.82
N LEU A 198 -11.21 0.25 9.50
CA LEU A 198 -10.63 0.28 8.16
C LEU A 198 -11.62 -0.28 7.12
N TYR A 199 -12.17 -1.47 7.37
CA TYR A 199 -13.16 -2.09 6.48
C TYR A 199 -14.37 -1.17 6.26
N ASN A 200 -14.97 -0.66 7.34
CA ASN A 200 -16.18 0.17 7.26
C ASN A 200 -15.93 1.46 6.45
N LYS A 201 -14.82 2.16 6.71
CA LYS A 201 -14.44 3.36 5.96
C LYS A 201 -14.23 3.07 4.47
N LEU A 202 -13.51 2.02 4.16
CA LEU A 202 -13.25 1.62 2.77
C LEU A 202 -14.52 1.13 2.06
N ASN A 203 -15.40 0.41 2.77
CA ASN A 203 -16.64 -0.11 2.20
C ASN A 203 -17.62 1.01 1.82
N GLN A 204 -17.68 2.11 2.58
CA GLN A 204 -18.47 3.30 2.24
C GLN A 204 -18.04 3.94 0.92
N HIS A 205 -16.80 3.67 0.47
CA HIS A 205 -16.24 4.18 -0.78
C HIS A 205 -16.08 3.09 -1.86
N ASN A 206 -16.64 1.89 -1.65
CA ASN A 206 -16.47 0.73 -2.55
C ASN A 206 -15.00 0.42 -2.85
N ALA A 207 -14.11 0.65 -1.86
CA ALA A 207 -12.66 0.54 -1.99
C ALA A 207 -12.07 -0.69 -1.28
N VAL A 208 -12.90 -1.65 -0.87
CA VAL A 208 -12.49 -2.88 -0.21
C VAL A 208 -13.22 -4.10 -0.75
N LYS A 209 -12.53 -5.22 -0.82
CA LYS A 209 -13.11 -6.53 -1.09
C LYS A 209 -12.43 -7.60 -0.25
N MET A 210 -13.21 -8.43 0.42
CA MET A 210 -12.67 -9.61 1.09
C MET A 210 -13.11 -10.87 0.35
N LEU A 211 -12.16 -11.73 0.03
CA LEU A 211 -12.38 -13.05 -0.52
C LEU A 211 -12.02 -14.10 0.52
N PHE A 212 -12.76 -15.19 0.55
CA PHE A 212 -12.57 -16.29 1.47
C PHE A 212 -12.53 -17.62 0.71
N ALA A 213 -11.61 -18.50 1.08
CA ALA A 213 -11.59 -19.87 0.62
C ALA A 213 -12.33 -20.76 1.63
N LYS A 214 -13.38 -21.44 1.14
CA LYS A 214 -14.22 -22.37 1.90
C LYS A 214 -13.89 -23.81 1.48
N TYR A 215 -13.68 -24.67 2.45
CA TYR A 215 -13.45 -26.09 2.25
C TYR A 215 -14.19 -26.91 3.30
N GLN A 216 -14.96 -27.91 2.91
CA GLN A 216 -15.77 -28.75 3.82
C GLN A 216 -16.58 -27.91 4.83
N ASN A 217 -17.31 -26.91 4.31
CA ASN A 217 -18.11 -25.95 5.09
C ASN A 217 -17.32 -25.05 6.07
N ARG A 218 -15.99 -25.05 6.04
CA ARG A 218 -15.12 -24.21 6.90
C ARG A 218 -14.43 -23.15 6.06
N ILE A 219 -14.31 -21.95 6.61
CA ILE A 219 -13.47 -20.89 6.04
C ILE A 219 -12.04 -21.14 6.50
N ILE A 220 -11.13 -21.37 5.53
CA ILE A 220 -9.77 -21.82 5.79
C ILE A 220 -8.70 -20.79 5.37
N ALA A 221 -9.03 -19.86 4.47
CA ALA A 221 -8.13 -18.78 4.07
C ALA A 221 -8.93 -17.54 3.71
N ALA A 222 -8.30 -16.38 3.75
CA ALA A 222 -8.89 -15.11 3.37
C ALA A 222 -7.87 -14.12 2.81
N ASN A 223 -8.31 -13.27 1.87
CA ASN A 223 -7.60 -12.11 1.36
C ASN A 223 -8.41 -10.83 1.63
N PHE A 224 -7.74 -9.78 2.08
CA PHE A 224 -8.27 -8.43 2.21
C PHE A 224 -7.64 -7.57 1.12
N LEU A 225 -8.46 -7.15 0.17
CA LEU A 225 -8.06 -6.35 -0.97
C LEU A 225 -8.54 -4.92 -0.78
N VAL A 226 -7.70 -3.96 -1.15
CA VAL A 226 -8.11 -2.56 -1.25
C VAL A 226 -7.93 -2.10 -2.68
N GLU A 227 -8.72 -1.12 -3.14
CA GLU A 227 -8.66 -0.71 -4.53
C GLU A 227 -8.87 0.79 -4.73
N ASP A 228 -8.19 1.33 -5.74
CA ASP A 228 -8.46 2.66 -6.30
C ASP A 228 -8.96 2.57 -7.74
N LYS A 229 -8.93 3.69 -8.48
CA LYS A 229 -9.37 3.75 -9.88
C LYS A 229 -8.52 2.87 -10.82
N SER A 230 -7.26 2.56 -10.47
CA SER A 230 -6.25 1.97 -11.37
C SER A 230 -5.70 0.62 -10.91
N CYS A 231 -5.80 0.32 -9.64
CA CYS A 231 -5.14 -0.84 -9.04
C CYS A 231 -5.98 -1.48 -7.94
N VAL A 232 -5.86 -2.80 -7.81
CA VAL A 232 -6.28 -3.59 -6.65
C VAL A 232 -5.02 -4.03 -5.92
N TYR A 233 -4.96 -3.82 -4.61
CA TYR A 233 -3.83 -4.13 -3.76
C TYR A 233 -4.16 -5.28 -2.82
N TYR A 234 -3.24 -6.22 -2.69
CA TYR A 234 -3.32 -7.32 -1.71
C TYR A 234 -2.79 -6.84 -0.36
N LEU A 235 -3.65 -6.18 0.42
CA LEU A 235 -3.26 -5.56 1.68
C LEU A 235 -2.86 -6.60 2.74
N MET A 236 -3.63 -7.64 2.88
CA MET A 236 -3.43 -8.66 3.91
C MET A 236 -4.05 -9.99 3.50
N GLY A 237 -3.56 -11.08 4.10
CA GLY A 237 -4.17 -12.39 3.98
C GLY A 237 -3.85 -13.30 5.15
N GLY A 238 -4.54 -14.42 5.19
CA GLY A 238 -4.30 -15.45 6.19
C GLY A 238 -4.84 -16.80 5.77
N ILE A 239 -4.26 -17.86 6.33
CA ILE A 239 -4.66 -19.24 6.13
C ILE A 239 -4.48 -20.02 7.43
N GLU A 240 -5.41 -20.94 7.73
CA GLU A 240 -5.20 -21.95 8.76
C GLU A 240 -4.01 -22.83 8.37
N PRO A 241 -2.95 -22.96 9.20
CA PRO A 241 -1.72 -23.64 8.85
C PRO A 241 -1.92 -25.08 8.37
N LYS A 242 -2.85 -25.83 8.96
CA LYS A 242 -3.14 -27.22 8.59
C LYS A 242 -3.64 -27.41 7.15
N TYR A 243 -4.11 -26.35 6.51
CA TYR A 243 -4.57 -26.35 5.11
C TYR A 243 -3.56 -25.72 4.14
N GLY A 244 -2.31 -25.48 4.56
CA GLY A 244 -1.27 -24.88 3.73
C GLY A 244 -0.99 -25.62 2.42
N ASP A 245 -1.13 -26.96 2.43
CA ASP A 245 -0.76 -27.81 1.29
C ASP A 245 -1.87 -28.09 0.28
N ILE A 246 -3.12 -27.72 0.57
CA ILE A 246 -4.23 -28.00 -0.35
C ILE A 246 -4.32 -27.02 -1.52
N GLY A 247 -3.53 -25.93 -1.52
CA GLY A 247 -3.50 -24.93 -2.59
C GLY A 247 -4.56 -23.82 -2.47
N ALA A 248 -5.21 -23.69 -1.31
CA ALA A 248 -6.27 -22.69 -1.09
C ALA A 248 -5.76 -21.24 -1.26
N MET A 249 -4.53 -20.94 -0.75
CA MET A 249 -3.92 -19.61 -0.96
C MET A 249 -3.58 -19.33 -2.42
N ASP A 250 -3.23 -20.35 -3.20
CA ASP A 250 -2.95 -20.20 -4.62
C ASP A 250 -4.23 -19.91 -5.40
N LEU A 251 -5.32 -20.56 -5.02
CA LEU A 251 -6.62 -20.35 -5.64
C LEU A 251 -7.20 -18.96 -5.30
N ILE A 252 -7.22 -18.57 -4.02
CA ILE A 252 -7.77 -17.27 -3.62
C ILE A 252 -6.94 -16.11 -4.17
N GLN A 253 -5.62 -16.28 -4.30
CA GLN A 253 -4.74 -15.28 -4.88
C GLN A 253 -4.99 -15.13 -6.39
N TYR A 254 -5.14 -16.25 -7.11
CA TYR A 254 -5.53 -16.24 -8.52
C TYR A 254 -6.88 -15.54 -8.75
N GLU A 255 -7.89 -15.83 -7.93
CA GLU A 255 -9.21 -15.17 -8.04
C GLU A 255 -9.13 -13.67 -7.66
N SER A 256 -8.24 -13.28 -6.73
CA SER A 256 -7.98 -11.88 -6.41
C SER A 256 -7.37 -11.13 -7.60
N ILE A 257 -6.40 -11.74 -8.29
CA ILE A 257 -5.79 -11.18 -9.51
C ILE A 257 -6.84 -11.08 -10.62
N LYS A 258 -7.58 -12.16 -10.86
CA LYS A 258 -8.64 -12.21 -11.87
C LYS A 258 -9.70 -11.13 -11.64
N TYR A 259 -10.09 -10.89 -10.38
CA TYR A 259 -10.99 -9.80 -10.01
C TYR A 259 -10.45 -8.43 -10.46
N ALA A 260 -9.17 -8.14 -10.24
CA ALA A 260 -8.56 -6.89 -10.68
C ALA A 260 -8.58 -6.75 -12.21
N LEU A 261 -8.15 -7.80 -12.91
CA LEU A 261 -8.08 -7.81 -14.39
C LEU A 261 -9.45 -7.64 -15.04
N LEU A 262 -10.50 -8.29 -14.50
CA LEU A 262 -11.89 -8.14 -14.98
C LEU A 262 -12.41 -6.70 -14.81
N LYS A 263 -11.89 -5.95 -13.83
CA LYS A 263 -12.18 -4.51 -13.65
C LYS A 263 -11.30 -3.58 -14.51
N GLY A 264 -10.42 -4.13 -15.36
CA GLY A 264 -9.43 -3.35 -16.12
C GLY A 264 -8.37 -2.68 -15.24
N LYS A 265 -8.13 -3.21 -14.03
CA LYS A 265 -7.16 -2.70 -13.06
C LYS A 265 -5.92 -3.58 -12.99
N SER A 266 -4.79 -2.98 -12.66
CA SER A 266 -3.60 -3.73 -12.26
C SER A 266 -3.80 -4.39 -10.90
N PHE A 267 -2.97 -5.39 -10.59
CA PHE A 267 -2.95 -6.02 -9.26
C PHE A 267 -1.56 -5.82 -8.64
N ASP A 268 -1.50 -5.29 -7.43
CA ASP A 268 -0.27 -5.07 -6.68
C ASP A 268 -0.26 -5.98 -5.44
N PHE A 269 0.80 -6.79 -5.31
CA PHE A 269 1.01 -7.67 -4.16
C PHE A 269 1.51 -6.95 -2.91
N GLU A 270 1.68 -5.62 -2.98
CA GLU A 270 2.31 -4.78 -1.94
C GLU A 270 3.78 -5.13 -1.62
N GLY A 271 4.33 -6.07 -2.32
CA GLY A 271 5.71 -6.45 -2.23
C GLY A 271 6.13 -7.09 -0.91
N SER A 272 7.36 -7.50 -0.89
CA SER A 272 8.02 -7.96 0.33
C SER A 272 9.54 -7.94 0.13
N MET A 273 10.25 -7.55 1.19
CA MET A 273 11.71 -7.72 1.29
C MET A 273 12.07 -9.09 1.90
N VAL A 274 11.08 -9.91 2.23
CA VAL A 274 11.26 -11.28 2.74
C VAL A 274 11.34 -12.24 1.55
N GLU A 275 12.46 -12.93 1.38
CA GLU A 275 12.78 -13.78 0.23
C GLU A 275 11.69 -14.80 -0.12
N SER A 276 11.17 -15.52 0.87
CA SER A 276 10.13 -16.53 0.64
C SER A 276 8.80 -15.94 0.16
N ILE A 277 8.44 -14.74 0.61
CA ILE A 277 7.24 -14.02 0.20
C ILE A 277 7.45 -13.44 -1.21
N GLU A 278 8.62 -12.85 -1.48
CA GLU A 278 9.01 -12.37 -2.80
C GLU A 278 8.87 -13.48 -3.86
N LYS A 279 9.47 -14.63 -3.59
CA LYS A 279 9.41 -15.80 -4.47
C LYS A 279 7.97 -16.24 -4.74
N TYR A 280 7.10 -16.16 -3.73
CA TYR A 280 5.68 -16.47 -3.87
C TYR A 280 4.99 -15.49 -4.83
N PHE A 281 5.16 -14.18 -4.65
CA PHE A 281 4.53 -13.16 -5.49
C PHE A 281 5.03 -13.21 -6.95
N ARG A 282 6.34 -13.31 -7.14
CA ARG A 282 6.97 -13.45 -8.47
C ARG A 282 6.46 -14.68 -9.22
N SER A 283 6.10 -15.76 -8.51
CA SER A 283 5.64 -17.00 -9.14
C SER A 283 4.26 -16.91 -9.82
N PHE A 284 3.50 -15.83 -9.59
CA PHE A 284 2.30 -15.49 -10.37
C PHE A 284 2.61 -14.71 -11.66
N GLY A 285 3.88 -14.52 -12.00
CA GLY A 285 4.32 -13.75 -13.18
C GLY A 285 4.26 -12.24 -12.98
N ALA A 286 4.26 -11.80 -11.72
CA ALA A 286 4.27 -10.37 -11.40
C ALA A 286 5.62 -9.73 -11.75
N ILE A 287 5.58 -8.48 -12.21
CA ILE A 287 6.73 -7.67 -12.57
C ILE A 287 7.21 -6.91 -11.34
N GLN A 288 8.49 -7.06 -11.01
CA GLN A 288 9.12 -6.30 -9.94
C GLN A 288 9.17 -4.80 -10.25
N LYS A 289 8.79 -3.97 -9.28
CA LYS A 289 8.81 -2.51 -9.35
C LYS A 289 9.54 -1.93 -8.13
N PRO A 290 10.64 -1.19 -8.32
CA PRO A 290 11.28 -0.49 -7.23
C PRO A 290 10.44 0.71 -6.79
N TYR A 291 10.44 0.99 -5.49
CA TYR A 291 9.92 2.22 -4.91
C TYR A 291 10.86 2.72 -3.82
N LEU A 292 10.76 4.01 -3.52
CA LEU A 292 11.74 4.72 -2.71
C LEU A 292 11.22 4.91 -1.29
N GLU A 293 11.96 4.47 -0.30
CA GLU A 293 11.79 4.86 1.09
C GLU A 293 12.71 6.05 1.38
N ILE A 294 12.11 7.17 1.76
CA ILE A 294 12.82 8.45 1.98
C ILE A 294 12.85 8.73 3.47
N LYS A 295 14.05 8.98 3.99
CA LYS A 295 14.30 9.19 5.44
C LYS A 295 15.12 10.42 5.72
N LYS A 296 14.82 11.08 6.85
CA LYS A 296 15.66 12.12 7.42
C LYS A 296 15.47 12.17 8.92
N ILE A 297 16.57 12.34 9.66
CA ILE A 297 16.53 12.59 11.10
C ILE A 297 17.16 13.96 11.36
N ASN A 298 16.38 14.84 12.00
CA ASN A 298 16.81 16.16 12.39
C ASN A 298 17.26 16.19 13.86
N SER A 299 16.61 15.41 14.75
CA SER A 299 16.96 15.33 16.17
C SER A 299 18.36 14.76 16.38
N LYS A 300 19.21 15.48 17.12
CA LYS A 300 20.57 15.02 17.51
C LYS A 300 20.51 13.73 18.33
N ILE A 301 19.56 13.61 19.25
CA ILE A 301 19.35 12.43 20.11
C ILE A 301 19.01 11.19 19.29
N LEU A 302 18.11 11.33 18.31
CA LEU A 302 17.76 10.21 17.45
C LEU A 302 18.91 9.80 16.52
N LYS A 303 19.70 10.76 16.03
CA LYS A 303 20.92 10.47 15.24
C LYS A 303 21.91 9.62 16.03
N LEU A 304 22.20 10.02 17.28
CA LEU A 304 23.10 9.26 18.15
C LEU A 304 22.62 7.82 18.36
N ARG A 305 21.30 7.63 18.56
CA ARG A 305 20.70 6.31 18.74
C ARG A 305 20.75 5.43 17.47
N GLU A 306 20.66 6.01 16.27
CA GLU A 306 20.86 5.26 15.03
C GLU A 306 22.32 4.80 14.89
N CYS A 307 23.27 5.68 15.10
CA CYS A 307 24.69 5.32 15.06
C CYS A 307 25.03 4.14 16.00
N ILE A 308 24.42 4.09 17.20
CA ILE A 308 24.63 2.98 18.16
C ILE A 308 23.98 1.65 17.67
N LYS A 309 22.97 1.68 16.82
CA LYS A 309 22.31 0.48 16.28
C LYS A 309 22.98 -0.08 15.03
N GLU A 310 23.83 0.69 14.36
CA GLU A 310 24.61 0.26 13.20
C GLU A 310 25.95 -0.41 13.61
N PHE A 311 26.29 -0.43 14.90
CA PHE A 311 27.39 -1.18 15.53
C PHE A 311 26.83 -2.35 16.38
#